data_105651d3f8e1be889a6cfb6749976759
#
_entry.id   105651d3f8e1be889a6cfb6749976759
#
_cell.length_a   1.000
_cell.length_b   1.000
_cell.length_c   1.000
_cell.angle_alpha   90.00
_cell.angle_beta   90.00
_cell.angle_gamma   90.00
#
_symmetry.space_group_name_H-M   'P 1'
#
loop_
_entity.id
_entity.type
_entity.pdbx_description
1 polymer ?
#
loop_
_entity_poly.entity_id
_entity_poly.type
_entity_poly.pdbx_seq_one_letter_code
_entity_poly.pdbx_strand_id
1 'polypeptide(L)'
;DKATSNICTAQALLANMAGFYAAYHGAEGLKKIANRILRYRQTLLTALKWCGKEVYDCEGFDTIRVKVDKEFFDFFSEQFNAIYKDGWLTLSIDEQTTLLELNDILRSLITFSSRSDTIEHVYESEKNYKWKNIPERTKPWLQQEVFKKYHSETEMMRYIFELSSKDFSLVTGMMPLGSCTMKLN
;
A
#
# COMPACT_ATOMS: atom_id res chain seq x y z
N ASP A 1 -8.17 9.57 34.19
CA ASP A 1 -7.31 10.70 33.79
C ASP A 1 -5.86 10.53 34.22
N LYS A 2 -5.56 9.52 35.04
CA LYS A 2 -4.21 9.21 35.51
C LYS A 2 -3.62 7.94 34.92
N ALA A 3 -4.26 7.37 33.91
CA ALA A 3 -3.72 6.20 33.21
C ALA A 3 -2.44 6.60 32.46
N THR A 4 -1.40 5.79 32.60
CA THR A 4 -0.13 5.97 31.88
C THR A 4 -0.18 5.49 30.43
N SER A 5 -1.18 4.66 30.06
CA SER A 5 -1.39 4.16 28.72
C SER A 5 -2.88 4.07 28.41
N ASN A 6 -3.30 4.68 27.32
CA ASN A 6 -4.66 4.59 26.78
C ASN A 6 -4.73 3.72 25.51
N ILE A 7 -3.66 3.00 25.19
CA ILE A 7 -3.57 2.19 23.96
C ILE A 7 -4.03 0.77 24.28
N CYS A 8 -5.04 0.30 23.55
CA CYS A 8 -5.50 -1.07 23.61
C CYS A 8 -4.66 -1.98 22.70
N THR A 9 -4.72 -3.30 22.89
CA THR A 9 -3.87 -4.29 22.22
C THR A 9 -3.91 -4.19 20.69
N ALA A 10 -5.08 -4.02 20.09
CA ALA A 10 -5.21 -3.93 18.64
C ALA A 10 -4.49 -2.70 18.07
N GLN A 11 -4.69 -1.53 18.69
CA GLN A 11 -4.03 -0.30 18.27
C GLN A 11 -2.52 -0.36 18.52
N ALA A 12 -2.08 -0.98 19.62
CA ALA A 12 -0.66 -1.13 19.93
C ALA A 12 0.05 -1.98 18.86
N LEU A 13 -0.54 -3.09 18.43
CA LEU A 13 0.02 -3.91 17.35
C LEU A 13 0.17 -3.12 16.05
N LEU A 14 -0.89 -2.44 15.62
CA LEU A 14 -0.86 -1.63 14.38
C LEU A 14 0.14 -0.48 14.47
N ALA A 15 0.26 0.18 15.62
CA ALA A 15 1.25 1.23 15.85
C ALA A 15 2.69 0.68 15.75
N ASN A 16 2.95 -0.49 16.34
CA ASN A 16 4.25 -1.15 16.23
C ASN A 16 4.57 -1.54 14.80
N MET A 17 3.62 -2.13 14.07
CA MET A 17 3.79 -2.48 12.66
C MET A 17 4.12 -1.24 11.82
N ALA A 18 3.40 -0.13 12.00
CA ALA A 18 3.67 1.12 11.28
C ALA A 18 5.07 1.68 11.63
N GLY A 19 5.47 1.61 12.91
CA GLY A 19 6.81 2.02 13.35
C GLY A 19 7.92 1.18 12.74
N PHE A 20 7.79 -0.15 12.73
CA PHE A 20 8.77 -1.06 12.13
C PHE A 20 8.79 -0.94 10.59
N TYR A 21 7.64 -0.76 9.96
CA TYR A 21 7.57 -0.51 8.51
C TYR A 21 8.34 0.76 8.14
N ALA A 22 8.15 1.84 8.88
CA ALA A 22 8.89 3.07 8.69
C ALA A 22 10.40 2.91 8.96
N ALA A 23 10.79 2.15 10.00
CA ALA A 23 12.19 1.89 10.32
C ALA A 23 12.87 1.03 9.26
N TYR A 24 12.16 0.02 8.73
CA TYR A 24 12.69 -0.88 7.70
C TYR A 24 12.90 -0.18 6.35
N HIS A 25 11.90 0.57 5.90
CA HIS A 25 11.95 1.22 4.59
C HIS A 25 12.69 2.56 4.61
N GLY A 26 12.66 3.27 5.73
CA GLY A 26 13.21 4.63 5.82
C GLY A 26 12.52 5.61 4.86
N ALA A 27 13.02 6.83 4.79
CA ALA A 27 12.46 7.87 3.93
C ALA A 27 12.51 7.49 2.44
N GLU A 28 13.64 6.98 1.98
CA GLU A 28 13.85 6.65 0.57
C GLU A 28 13.05 5.41 0.13
N GLY A 29 12.95 4.39 0.99
CA GLY A 29 12.14 3.20 0.70
C GLY A 29 10.66 3.53 0.59
N LEU A 30 10.12 4.31 1.53
CA LEU A 30 8.72 4.76 1.48
C LEU A 30 8.43 5.62 0.25
N LYS A 31 9.37 6.50 -0.14
CA LYS A 31 9.26 7.30 -1.36
C LYS A 31 9.22 6.42 -2.62
N LYS A 32 10.06 5.39 -2.68
CA LYS A 32 10.06 4.43 -3.80
C LYS A 32 8.74 3.67 -3.89
N ILE A 33 8.20 3.21 -2.76
CA ILE A 33 6.90 2.52 -2.70
C ILE A 33 5.79 3.45 -3.20
N ALA A 34 5.69 4.66 -2.65
CA ALA A 34 4.68 5.63 -3.04
C ALA A 34 4.76 6.00 -4.53
N ASN A 35 5.96 6.23 -5.06
CA ASN A 35 6.17 6.53 -6.48
C ASN A 35 5.78 5.34 -7.38
N ARG A 36 6.01 4.09 -6.95
CA ARG A 36 5.60 2.90 -7.69
C ARG A 36 4.09 2.79 -7.77
N ILE A 37 3.39 2.95 -6.65
CA ILE A 37 1.92 2.94 -6.60
C ILE A 37 1.34 4.01 -7.51
N LEU A 38 1.83 5.24 -7.40
CA LEU A 38 1.40 6.36 -8.24
C LEU A 38 1.62 6.08 -9.74
N ARG A 39 2.80 5.56 -10.09
CA ARG A 39 3.12 5.19 -11.46
C ARG A 39 2.21 4.10 -11.98
N TYR A 40 1.95 3.06 -11.20
CA TYR A 40 1.03 1.97 -11.56
C TYR A 40 -0.40 2.49 -11.79
N ARG A 41 -0.88 3.33 -10.86
CA ARG A 41 -2.18 3.99 -11.05
C ARG A 41 -2.22 4.77 -12.34
N GLN A 42 -1.22 5.61 -12.61
CA GLN A 42 -1.18 6.44 -13.81
C GLN A 42 -1.10 5.60 -15.08
N THR A 43 -0.30 4.54 -15.07
CA THR A 43 -0.19 3.58 -16.17
C THR A 43 -1.55 2.99 -16.53
N LEU A 44 -2.27 2.46 -15.53
CA LEU A 44 -3.59 1.88 -15.76
C LEU A 44 -4.61 2.93 -16.24
N LEU A 45 -4.60 4.13 -15.65
CA LEU A 45 -5.47 5.23 -16.05
C LEU A 45 -5.23 5.64 -17.51
N THR A 46 -3.98 5.78 -17.91
CA THR A 46 -3.59 6.16 -19.28
C THR A 46 -3.97 5.05 -20.26
N ALA A 47 -3.71 3.79 -19.93
CA ALA A 47 -4.10 2.66 -20.76
C ALA A 47 -5.63 2.57 -20.95
N LEU A 48 -6.40 2.75 -19.90
CA LEU A 48 -7.87 2.77 -19.99
C LEU A 48 -8.40 3.90 -20.87
N LYS A 49 -7.84 5.11 -20.76
CA LYS A 49 -8.17 6.24 -21.65
C LYS A 49 -7.87 5.93 -23.10
N TRP A 50 -6.71 5.32 -23.41
CA TRP A 50 -6.36 4.91 -24.77
C TRP A 50 -7.31 3.86 -25.34
N CYS A 51 -7.84 2.99 -24.47
CA CYS A 51 -8.85 2.01 -24.85
C CYS A 51 -10.28 2.58 -24.94
N GLY A 52 -10.42 3.90 -24.79
CA GLY A 52 -11.71 4.58 -24.92
C GLY A 52 -12.65 4.42 -23.71
N LYS A 53 -12.11 3.94 -22.57
CA LYS A 53 -12.92 3.82 -21.33
C LYS A 53 -13.13 5.18 -20.69
N GLU A 54 -14.36 5.41 -20.21
CA GLU A 54 -14.68 6.58 -19.39
C GLU A 54 -14.09 6.38 -17.99
N VAL A 55 -13.11 7.21 -17.63
CA VAL A 55 -12.46 7.18 -16.32
C VAL A 55 -12.70 8.48 -15.59
N TYR A 56 -12.81 8.41 -14.27
CA TYR A 56 -12.93 9.62 -13.45
C TYR A 56 -11.56 10.29 -13.35
N ASP A 57 -11.43 11.41 -14.06
CA ASP A 57 -10.16 12.13 -14.19
C ASP A 57 -9.94 13.10 -13.03
N CYS A 58 -9.53 12.58 -11.89
CA CYS A 58 -9.07 13.40 -10.78
C CYS A 58 -7.65 12.97 -10.38
N GLU A 59 -6.92 13.90 -9.81
CA GLU A 59 -5.66 13.54 -9.14
C GLU A 59 -5.96 12.64 -7.93
N GLY A 60 -5.29 11.51 -7.86
CA GLY A 60 -5.43 10.54 -6.78
C GLY A 60 -4.14 9.76 -6.62
N PHE A 61 -3.90 9.18 -5.45
CA PHE A 61 -2.67 8.47 -5.15
C PHE A 61 -2.67 7.05 -5.73
N ASP A 62 -3.68 6.26 -5.38
CA ASP A 62 -3.78 4.82 -5.61
C ASP A 62 -5.09 4.42 -6.30
N THR A 63 -6.13 5.21 -6.12
CA THR A 63 -7.50 4.85 -6.50
C THR A 63 -7.81 5.22 -7.95
N ILE A 64 -8.50 4.32 -8.66
CA ILE A 64 -9.00 4.49 -10.01
C ILE A 64 -10.50 4.25 -10.02
N ARG A 65 -11.22 5.03 -10.83
CA ARG A 65 -12.65 4.83 -11.07
C ARG A 65 -12.92 4.76 -12.58
N VAL A 66 -13.61 3.70 -12.96
CA VAL A 66 -13.98 3.41 -14.37
C VAL A 66 -15.49 3.29 -14.47
N LYS A 67 -16.09 3.90 -15.49
CA LYS A 67 -17.50 3.77 -15.76
C LYS A 67 -17.81 2.39 -16.33
N VAL A 68 -18.69 1.66 -15.67
CA VAL A 68 -19.16 0.34 -16.09
C VAL A 68 -20.61 0.14 -15.71
N ASP A 69 -21.29 -0.79 -16.37
CA ASP A 69 -22.61 -1.25 -15.92
C ASP A 69 -22.49 -2.25 -14.76
N LYS A 70 -23.63 -2.55 -14.15
CA LYS A 70 -23.67 -3.44 -12.98
C LYS A 70 -23.34 -4.90 -13.34
N GLU A 71 -23.77 -5.36 -14.50
CA GLU A 71 -23.53 -6.72 -14.97
C GLU A 71 -22.04 -6.98 -15.20
N PHE A 72 -21.36 -6.02 -15.84
CA PHE A 72 -19.91 -6.06 -15.99
C PHE A 72 -19.18 -6.05 -14.64
N PHE A 73 -19.62 -5.20 -13.71
CA PHE A 73 -19.01 -5.17 -12.37
C PHE A 73 -19.14 -6.51 -11.65
N ASP A 74 -20.30 -7.16 -11.72
CA ASP A 74 -20.52 -8.46 -11.05
C ASP A 74 -19.54 -9.52 -11.59
N PHE A 75 -19.34 -9.57 -12.90
CA PHE A 75 -18.32 -10.43 -13.51
C PHE A 75 -16.89 -10.06 -13.09
N PHE A 76 -16.55 -8.78 -13.08
CA PHE A 76 -15.22 -8.30 -12.70
C PHE A 76 -14.90 -8.61 -11.22
N SER A 77 -15.87 -8.44 -10.34
CA SER A 77 -15.71 -8.63 -8.90
C SER A 77 -15.51 -10.08 -8.47
N GLU A 78 -15.75 -11.06 -9.36
CA GLU A 78 -15.40 -12.46 -9.13
C GLU A 78 -13.88 -12.70 -9.12
N GLN A 79 -13.12 -11.83 -9.79
CA GLN A 79 -11.67 -11.97 -9.95
C GLN A 79 -10.88 -10.91 -9.19
N PHE A 80 -11.44 -9.70 -9.05
CA PHE A 80 -10.74 -8.56 -8.47
C PHE A 80 -11.57 -7.89 -7.40
N ASN A 81 -10.91 -7.48 -6.32
CA ASN A 81 -11.54 -6.72 -5.26
C ASN A 81 -11.81 -5.28 -5.72
N ALA A 82 -13.08 -4.94 -5.87
CA ALA A 82 -13.51 -3.63 -6.34
C ALA A 82 -14.83 -3.20 -5.67
N ILE A 83 -15.14 -1.92 -5.72
CA ILE A 83 -16.38 -1.34 -5.17
C ILE A 83 -17.19 -0.76 -6.33
N TYR A 84 -18.51 -1.00 -6.33
CA TYR A 84 -19.43 -0.39 -7.29
C TYR A 84 -20.33 0.64 -6.62
N LYS A 85 -20.34 1.83 -7.19
CA LYS A 85 -21.25 2.89 -6.76
C LYS A 85 -21.59 3.81 -7.91
N ASP A 86 -22.88 4.09 -8.11
CA ASP A 86 -23.39 5.06 -9.07
C ASP A 86 -22.88 4.87 -10.52
N GLY A 87 -22.74 3.62 -10.95
CA GLY A 87 -22.22 3.29 -12.28
C GLY A 87 -20.69 3.34 -12.39
N TRP A 88 -19.98 3.44 -11.28
CA TRP A 88 -18.52 3.46 -11.24
C TRP A 88 -17.96 2.25 -10.52
N LEU A 89 -17.10 1.54 -11.18
CA LEU A 89 -16.19 0.56 -10.58
C LEU A 89 -14.99 1.33 -10.01
N THR A 90 -14.70 1.09 -8.74
CA THR A 90 -13.57 1.71 -8.03
C THR A 90 -12.63 0.61 -7.55
N LEU A 91 -11.35 0.74 -7.84
CA LEU A 91 -10.29 -0.14 -7.36
C LEU A 91 -9.10 0.68 -6.87
N SER A 92 -8.29 0.10 -5.98
CA SER A 92 -7.07 0.72 -5.45
C SER A 92 -5.87 -0.17 -5.70
N ILE A 93 -4.76 0.47 -5.97
CA ILE A 93 -3.45 -0.15 -6.21
C ILE A 93 -2.62 0.01 -4.95
N ASP A 94 -1.92 -1.03 -4.55
CA ASP A 94 -1.08 -1.05 -3.37
C ASP A 94 0.38 -1.46 -3.68
N GLU A 95 1.18 -1.64 -2.66
CA GLU A 95 2.57 -2.05 -2.79
C GLU A 95 2.75 -3.52 -3.19
N GLN A 96 1.73 -4.35 -3.10
CA GLN A 96 1.77 -5.74 -3.54
C GLN A 96 1.45 -5.88 -5.02
N THR A 97 0.75 -4.91 -5.58
CA THR A 97 0.34 -4.93 -6.99
C THR A 97 1.56 -5.05 -7.91
N THR A 98 1.48 -5.98 -8.86
CA THR A 98 2.50 -6.24 -9.88
C THR A 98 2.09 -5.73 -11.26
N LEU A 99 3.04 -5.64 -12.20
CA LEU A 99 2.72 -5.32 -13.60
C LEU A 99 1.86 -6.39 -14.28
N LEU A 100 2.01 -7.65 -13.87
CA LEU A 100 1.18 -8.75 -14.38
C LEU A 100 -0.28 -8.56 -13.96
N GLU A 101 -0.52 -8.29 -12.68
CA GLU A 101 -1.87 -8.01 -12.18
C GLU A 101 -2.48 -6.76 -12.83
N LEU A 102 -1.69 -5.69 -13.04
CA LEU A 102 -2.18 -4.53 -13.79
C LEU A 102 -2.59 -4.87 -15.22
N ASN A 103 -1.85 -5.77 -15.87
CA ASN A 103 -2.18 -6.23 -17.20
C ASN A 103 -3.47 -7.07 -17.21
N ASP A 104 -3.64 -7.95 -16.22
CA ASP A 104 -4.85 -8.76 -16.06
C ASP A 104 -6.08 -7.88 -15.74
N ILE A 105 -5.92 -6.89 -14.87
CA ILE A 105 -6.96 -5.88 -14.60
C ILE A 105 -7.32 -5.11 -15.88
N LEU A 106 -6.31 -4.64 -16.63
CA LEU A 106 -6.55 -3.93 -17.88
C LEU A 106 -7.31 -4.81 -18.89
N ARG A 107 -6.84 -6.04 -19.09
CA ARG A 107 -7.49 -6.99 -20.01
C ARG A 107 -8.94 -7.26 -19.64
N SER A 108 -9.22 -7.45 -18.35
CA SER A 108 -10.59 -7.65 -17.85
C SER A 108 -11.46 -6.42 -18.08
N LEU A 109 -10.92 -5.21 -17.93
CA LEU A 109 -11.65 -3.96 -18.14
C LEU A 109 -11.87 -3.60 -19.63
N ILE A 110 -11.05 -4.11 -20.56
CA ILE A 110 -11.12 -3.75 -21.98
C ILE A 110 -11.73 -4.81 -22.90
N THR A 111 -12.26 -5.89 -22.41
CA THR A 111 -12.72 -7.17 -22.99
C THR A 111 -12.98 -7.23 -24.53
N PHE A 112 -12.92 -6.13 -25.29
CA PHE A 112 -13.15 -6.06 -26.73
C PHE A 112 -12.35 -4.97 -27.47
N SER A 113 -11.22 -4.49 -26.94
CA SER A 113 -10.39 -3.53 -27.67
C SER A 113 -9.26 -4.24 -28.40
N SER A 114 -9.22 -4.09 -29.73
CA SER A 114 -8.24 -4.71 -30.62
C SER A 114 -6.82 -4.08 -30.57
N ARG A 115 -6.49 -3.30 -29.54
CA ARG A 115 -5.15 -2.76 -29.35
C ARG A 115 -4.33 -3.65 -28.42
N SER A 116 -3.27 -4.21 -28.97
CA SER A 116 -2.30 -5.05 -28.27
C SER A 116 -1.17 -4.28 -27.60
N ASP A 117 -1.35 -2.98 -27.34
CA ASP A 117 -0.32 -2.23 -26.64
C ASP A 117 -0.26 -2.74 -25.21
N THR A 118 0.87 -3.33 -24.86
CA THR A 118 1.08 -3.93 -23.56
C THR A 118 1.16 -2.85 -22.49
N ILE A 119 0.73 -3.16 -21.28
CA ILE A 119 0.80 -2.23 -20.16
C ILE A 119 2.26 -1.81 -19.87
N GLU A 120 3.23 -2.62 -20.25
CA GLU A 120 4.65 -2.34 -20.14
C GLU A 120 5.06 -1.11 -20.96
N HIS A 121 4.52 -0.94 -22.17
CA HIS A 121 4.81 0.22 -23.00
C HIS A 121 4.28 1.51 -22.35
N VAL A 122 3.05 1.48 -21.85
CA VAL A 122 2.47 2.61 -21.11
C VAL A 122 3.27 2.88 -19.83
N TYR A 123 3.66 1.83 -19.12
CA TYR A 123 4.46 1.94 -17.91
C TYR A 123 5.80 2.64 -18.14
N GLU A 124 6.48 2.35 -19.24
CA GLU A 124 7.72 3.05 -19.57
C GLU A 124 7.49 4.53 -19.96
N SER A 125 6.39 4.84 -20.63
CA SER A 125 6.03 6.23 -20.96
C SER A 125 5.72 7.09 -19.71
N GLU A 126 5.17 6.48 -18.66
CA GLU A 126 4.81 7.14 -17.40
C GLU A 126 5.95 7.19 -16.36
N LYS A 127 7.19 6.87 -16.78
CA LYS A 127 8.36 6.79 -15.89
C LYS A 127 8.64 8.05 -15.08
N ASN A 128 8.33 9.20 -15.65
CA ASN A 128 8.58 10.51 -15.05
C ASN A 128 7.28 11.23 -14.63
N TYR A 129 6.19 10.48 -14.44
CA TYR A 129 4.94 11.11 -14.00
C TYR A 129 5.12 11.82 -12.67
N LYS A 130 4.65 13.05 -12.61
CA LYS A 130 4.63 13.88 -11.41
C LYS A 130 3.24 14.46 -11.21
N TRP A 131 2.86 14.65 -9.97
CA TRP A 131 1.66 15.40 -9.62
C TRP A 131 1.71 16.81 -10.19
N LYS A 132 0.62 17.27 -10.77
CA LYS A 132 0.55 18.60 -11.36
C LYS A 132 0.18 19.68 -10.33
N ASN A 133 -0.73 19.33 -9.41
CA ASN A 133 -1.34 20.30 -8.49
C ASN A 133 -1.00 20.03 -7.01
N ILE A 134 -0.22 19.01 -6.71
CA ILE A 134 0.23 18.69 -5.35
C ILE A 134 1.70 19.08 -5.21
N PRO A 135 2.04 20.00 -4.29
CA PRO A 135 3.43 20.41 -4.11
C PRO A 135 4.28 19.24 -3.59
N GLU A 136 5.46 19.08 -4.15
CA GLU A 136 6.45 18.13 -3.65
C GLU A 136 6.90 18.52 -2.24
N ARG A 137 7.12 17.52 -1.38
CA ARG A 137 7.74 17.72 -0.09
C ARG A 137 9.19 18.17 -0.27
N THR A 138 9.51 19.37 0.22
CA THR A 138 10.86 19.93 0.17
C THR A 138 11.65 19.73 1.47
N LYS A 139 10.95 19.55 2.60
CA LYS A 139 11.58 19.35 3.91
C LYS A 139 11.99 17.89 4.10
N PRO A 140 13.19 17.63 4.63
CA PRO A 140 13.60 16.28 5.00
C PRO A 140 12.68 15.71 6.10
N TRP A 141 12.52 14.39 6.11
CA TRP A 141 11.66 13.65 7.04
C TRP A 141 12.32 12.32 7.41
N LEU A 142 11.90 11.72 8.50
CA LEU A 142 12.48 10.48 9.05
C LEU A 142 14.01 10.55 9.16
N GLN A 143 14.52 11.66 9.74
CA GLN A 143 15.97 11.91 9.84
C GLN A 143 16.63 11.23 11.02
N GLN A 144 15.86 10.67 11.95
CA GLN A 144 16.37 9.94 13.12
C GLN A 144 17.12 8.67 12.67
N GLU A 145 18.13 8.29 13.43
CA GLU A 145 19.01 7.15 13.13
C GLU A 145 18.26 5.82 12.97
N VAL A 146 17.18 5.62 13.69
CA VAL A 146 16.33 4.40 13.58
C VAL A 146 15.79 4.19 12.17
N PHE A 147 15.54 5.25 11.41
CA PHE A 147 15.02 5.17 10.05
C PHE A 147 16.12 5.05 8.97
N LYS A 148 17.39 4.97 9.39
CA LYS A 148 18.56 4.90 8.49
C LYS A 148 19.34 3.60 8.65
N LYS A 149 19.01 2.77 9.65
CA LYS A 149 19.89 1.69 10.10
C LYS A 149 19.38 0.29 9.77
N TYR A 150 18.10 0.02 9.88
CA TYR A 150 17.56 -1.34 9.91
C TYR A 150 16.88 -1.74 8.58
N HIS A 151 17.63 -1.79 7.49
CA HIS A 151 17.12 -1.99 6.14
C HIS A 151 17.28 -3.42 5.61
N SER A 152 17.76 -4.35 6.41
CA SER A 152 17.82 -5.78 6.09
C SER A 152 17.01 -6.60 7.09
N GLU A 153 16.55 -7.79 6.67
CA GLU A 153 15.80 -8.70 7.55
C GLU A 153 16.58 -9.00 8.83
N THR A 154 17.87 -9.33 8.71
CA THR A 154 18.71 -9.65 9.86
C THR A 154 18.85 -8.48 10.83
N GLU A 155 19.06 -7.26 10.33
CA GLU A 155 19.18 -6.08 11.19
C GLU A 155 17.83 -5.75 11.86
N MET A 156 16.73 -5.86 11.14
CA MET A 156 15.40 -5.63 11.69
C MET A 156 15.05 -6.68 12.76
N MET A 157 15.34 -7.96 12.52
CA MET A 157 15.13 -9.02 13.51
C MET A 157 15.93 -8.77 14.79
N ARG A 158 17.19 -8.39 14.66
CA ARG A 158 18.04 -8.04 15.81
C ARG A 158 17.52 -6.83 16.57
N TYR A 159 17.03 -5.82 15.85
CA TYR A 159 16.44 -4.62 16.45
C TYR A 159 15.16 -4.96 17.23
N ILE A 160 14.26 -5.75 16.65
CA ILE A 160 13.05 -6.22 17.33
C ILE A 160 13.41 -7.01 18.59
N PHE A 161 14.39 -7.91 18.51
CA PHE A 161 14.86 -8.67 19.65
C PHE A 161 15.48 -7.77 20.73
N GLU A 162 16.29 -6.80 20.36
CA GLU A 162 16.86 -5.81 21.29
C GLU A 162 15.75 -5.04 22.03
N LEU A 163 14.70 -4.59 21.34
CA LEU A 163 13.58 -3.91 21.96
C LEU A 163 12.79 -4.83 22.90
N SER A 164 12.50 -6.05 22.46
CA SER A 164 11.77 -7.03 23.27
C SER A 164 12.54 -7.44 24.53
N SER A 165 13.86 -7.47 24.49
CA SER A 165 14.70 -7.79 25.63
C SER A 165 14.73 -6.73 26.73
N LYS A 166 14.28 -5.52 26.42
CA LYS A 166 14.17 -4.40 27.38
C LYS A 166 12.87 -4.42 28.18
N ASP A 167 11.92 -5.24 27.76
CA ASP A 167 10.62 -5.37 28.40
C ASP A 167 10.47 -6.72 29.10
N PHE A 168 9.45 -6.84 29.93
CA PHE A 168 9.12 -8.08 30.60
C PHE A 168 8.66 -9.14 29.60
N SER A 169 9.27 -10.30 29.68
CA SER A 169 8.92 -11.49 28.91
C SER A 169 8.57 -12.64 29.83
N LEU A 170 7.53 -13.40 29.48
CA LEU A 170 7.17 -14.63 30.21
C LEU A 170 8.23 -15.74 30.09
N VAL A 171 9.15 -15.63 29.15
CA VAL A 171 10.31 -16.54 29.00
C VAL A 171 11.41 -16.22 30.01
N THR A 172 11.55 -14.96 30.40
CA THR A 172 12.65 -14.49 31.25
C THR A 172 12.21 -14.00 32.61
N GLY A 173 10.92 -13.83 32.85
CA GLY A 173 10.39 -13.31 34.10
C GLY A 173 8.97 -13.74 34.40
N MET A 174 8.52 -13.50 35.63
CA MET A 174 7.16 -13.74 36.07
C MET A 174 6.34 -12.47 35.97
N MET A 175 5.25 -12.49 35.19
CA MET A 175 4.32 -11.37 35.08
C MET A 175 3.06 -11.65 35.90
N PRO A 176 2.70 -10.79 36.85
CA PRO A 176 1.50 -10.98 37.68
C PRO A 176 0.24 -10.45 36.96
N LEU A 177 -0.06 -10.95 35.76
CA LEU A 177 -1.19 -10.53 34.96
C LEU A 177 -2.18 -11.69 34.76
N GLY A 178 -3.48 -11.39 34.81
CA GLY A 178 -4.55 -12.38 34.72
C GLY A 178 -4.64 -13.17 33.42
N SER A 179 -4.16 -12.63 32.29
CA SER A 179 -4.23 -13.27 30.96
C SER A 179 -2.86 -13.84 30.49
N CYS A 180 -1.94 -14.09 31.39
CA CYS A 180 -0.58 -14.52 31.05
C CYS A 180 -0.51 -15.84 30.25
N THR A 181 -1.42 -16.78 30.53
CA THR A 181 -1.46 -18.08 29.85
C THR A 181 -1.60 -18.00 28.34
N MET A 182 -2.30 -16.99 27.84
CA MET A 182 -2.52 -16.81 26.39
C MET A 182 -1.28 -16.26 25.66
N LYS A 183 -0.26 -15.83 26.37
CA LYS A 183 0.94 -15.21 25.82
C LYS A 183 2.11 -16.21 25.66
N LEU A 184 1.92 -17.42 26.13
CA LEU A 184 2.91 -18.50 26.05
C LEU A 184 2.71 -19.42 24.83
N ASN A 185 1.64 -19.22 24.08
CA ASN A 185 1.30 -20.02 22.91
C ASN A 185 1.85 -19.38 21.63
#